data_25bd01e073e0ea628d308d1bd7e7345b
#
_entry.id   25bd01e073e0ea628d308d1bd7e7345b
#
_cell.length_a   1.000
_cell.length_b   1.000
_cell.length_c   1.000
_cell.angle_alpha   90.00
_cell.angle_beta   90.00
_cell.angle_gamma   90.00
#
_symmetry.space_group_name_H-M   'P 1'
#
loop_
_entity.id
_entity.type
_entity.pdbx_description
1 polymer ?
#
loop_
_entity_poly.entity_id
_entity_poly.type
_entity_poly.pdbx_seq_one_letter_code
_entity_poly.pdbx_strand_id
1 'polypeptide(L)'
;MEDRAEHYYKEGFDFFKNGHYSESLASCNKAIAINPDYAEAWNGRGVALAELRQPAEALASYDKALAIRPDYADAWNNRGWALVELRRDAEAVDSYDKGLAINPDDASAWFIRGAELGILGQPSEALASFDKAIAINPDDAYAWNFRGVALHELGRYSEAVASYDRAIAINPDYTEVKLNRKLALKKQT
;
A
#
# COMPACT_ATOMS: atom_id res chain seq x y z
N MET A 1 8.35 26.64 -21.16
CA MET A 1 7.01 26.14 -20.72
C MET A 1 7.16 25.01 -19.70
N GLU A 2 8.07 24.10 -19.93
CA GLU A 2 8.37 22.95 -19.04
C GLU A 2 8.76 23.42 -17.61
N ASP A 3 9.61 24.41 -17.50
CA ASP A 3 10.07 25.03 -16.24
C ASP A 3 8.89 25.56 -15.36
N ARG A 4 7.80 26.04 -15.99
CA ARG A 4 6.62 26.51 -15.25
C ARG A 4 5.74 25.38 -14.75
N ALA A 5 5.64 24.27 -15.47
CA ALA A 5 4.90 23.09 -15.02
C ALA A 5 5.59 22.47 -13.81
N GLU A 6 6.90 22.33 -13.88
CA GLU A 6 7.72 21.83 -12.78
C GLU A 6 7.64 22.73 -11.54
N HIS A 7 7.63 24.07 -11.74
CA HIS A 7 7.44 25.02 -10.63
C HIS A 7 6.12 24.77 -9.89
N TYR A 8 4.99 24.65 -10.61
CA TYR A 8 3.70 24.40 -9.98
C TYR A 8 3.62 23.00 -9.35
N TYR A 9 4.26 22.00 -9.92
CA TYR A 9 4.35 20.69 -9.30
C TYR A 9 5.11 20.73 -7.96
N LYS A 10 6.26 21.41 -7.90
CA LYS A 10 7.02 21.63 -6.66
C LYS A 10 6.23 22.41 -5.62
N GLU A 11 5.54 23.46 -6.03
CA GLU A 11 4.62 24.23 -5.17
C GLU A 11 3.53 23.31 -4.59
N GLY A 12 2.92 22.45 -5.42
CA GLY A 12 1.92 21.47 -5.00
C GLY A 12 2.47 20.45 -3.99
N PHE A 13 3.70 19.98 -4.20
CA PHE A 13 4.37 19.08 -3.29
C PHE A 13 4.68 19.74 -1.93
N ASP A 14 5.06 21.01 -1.92
CA ASP A 14 5.29 21.78 -0.68
C ASP A 14 3.97 22.01 0.08
N PHE A 15 2.87 22.33 -0.61
CA PHE A 15 1.55 22.39 0.00
C PHE A 15 1.14 21.05 0.61
N PHE A 16 1.37 19.96 -0.08
CA PHE A 16 1.07 18.61 0.41
C PHE A 16 1.80 18.30 1.72
N LYS A 17 3.11 18.56 1.78
CA LYS A 17 3.91 18.35 2.99
C LYS A 17 3.39 19.13 4.21
N ASN A 18 2.77 20.28 3.96
CA ASN A 18 2.20 21.12 5.02
C ASN A 18 0.71 20.80 5.33
N GLY A 19 0.15 19.73 4.73
CA GLY A 19 -1.24 19.32 4.93
C GLY A 19 -2.27 20.18 4.19
N HIS A 20 -1.83 21.06 3.27
CA HIS A 20 -2.69 21.94 2.47
C HIS A 20 -3.11 21.22 1.17
N TYR A 21 -3.94 20.18 1.31
CA TYR A 21 -4.26 19.27 0.21
C TYR A 21 -5.07 19.93 -0.93
N SER A 22 -5.93 20.92 -0.62
CA SER A 22 -6.69 21.65 -1.63
C SER A 22 -5.78 22.56 -2.49
N GLU A 23 -4.81 23.22 -1.87
CA GLU A 23 -3.81 24.05 -2.54
C GLU A 23 -2.84 23.17 -3.36
N SER A 24 -2.46 22.02 -2.82
CA SER A 24 -1.68 21.00 -3.54
C SER A 24 -2.40 20.57 -4.81
N LEU A 25 -3.69 20.21 -4.71
CA LEU A 25 -4.53 19.84 -5.85
C LEU A 25 -4.59 20.97 -6.89
N ALA A 26 -4.78 22.22 -6.46
CA ALA A 26 -4.84 23.38 -7.36
C ALA A 26 -3.52 23.59 -8.11
N SER A 27 -2.38 23.43 -7.43
CA SER A 27 -1.05 23.60 -8.03
C SER A 27 -0.74 22.45 -9.01
N CYS A 28 -1.07 21.20 -8.66
CA CYS A 28 -0.97 20.06 -9.59
C CYS A 28 -1.83 20.28 -10.85
N ASN A 29 -3.04 20.80 -10.71
CA ASN A 29 -3.90 21.11 -11.86
C ASN A 29 -3.29 22.20 -12.77
N LYS A 30 -2.61 23.21 -12.20
CA LYS A 30 -1.86 24.22 -13.01
C LYS A 30 -0.69 23.58 -13.77
N ALA A 31 0.04 22.67 -13.12
CA ALA A 31 1.13 21.92 -13.74
C ALA A 31 0.62 21.11 -14.94
N ILE A 32 -0.47 20.36 -14.76
CA ILE A 32 -1.12 19.55 -15.78
C ILE A 32 -1.67 20.41 -16.95
N ALA A 33 -2.24 21.57 -16.65
CA ALA A 33 -2.72 22.50 -17.67
C ALA A 33 -1.62 23.02 -18.58
N ILE A 34 -0.38 23.13 -18.06
CA ILE A 34 0.80 23.57 -18.83
C ILE A 34 1.44 22.39 -19.56
N ASN A 35 1.57 21.25 -18.88
CA ASN A 35 2.12 20.02 -19.44
C ASN A 35 1.18 18.83 -19.12
N PRO A 36 0.25 18.50 -20.04
CA PRO A 36 -0.67 17.36 -19.85
C PRO A 36 0.02 15.99 -19.74
N ASP A 37 1.26 15.88 -20.22
CA ASP A 37 2.04 14.63 -20.19
C ASP A 37 3.00 14.56 -18.98
N TYR A 38 2.73 15.36 -17.93
CA TYR A 38 3.54 15.37 -16.71
C TYR A 38 3.03 14.31 -15.72
N ALA A 39 3.57 13.10 -15.80
CA ALA A 39 3.13 11.96 -15.00
C ALA A 39 3.19 12.21 -13.47
N GLU A 40 4.24 12.90 -12.99
CA GLU A 40 4.39 13.24 -11.58
C GLU A 40 3.29 14.18 -11.09
N ALA A 41 2.88 15.14 -11.92
CA ALA A 41 1.80 16.05 -11.56
C ALA A 41 0.45 15.34 -11.49
N TRP A 42 0.20 14.36 -12.39
CA TRP A 42 -0.98 13.51 -12.32
C TRP A 42 -0.96 12.63 -11.06
N ASN A 43 0.17 12.01 -10.72
CA ASN A 43 0.29 11.26 -9.48
C ASN A 43 0.09 12.15 -8.25
N GLY A 44 0.73 13.33 -8.20
CA GLY A 44 0.55 14.31 -7.12
C GLY A 44 -0.89 14.78 -6.96
N ARG A 45 -1.60 14.98 -8.10
CA ARG A 45 -3.05 15.28 -8.10
C ARG A 45 -3.83 14.14 -7.44
N GLY A 46 -3.52 12.89 -7.78
CA GLY A 46 -4.14 11.71 -7.20
C GLY A 46 -3.92 11.63 -5.70
N VAL A 47 -2.69 11.84 -5.24
CA VAL A 47 -2.34 11.84 -3.81
C VAL A 47 -3.09 12.92 -3.05
N ALA A 48 -3.17 14.15 -3.56
CA ALA A 48 -3.95 15.22 -2.95
C ALA A 48 -5.45 14.89 -2.86
N LEU A 49 -6.02 14.27 -3.91
CA LEU A 49 -7.41 13.82 -3.93
C LEU A 49 -7.69 12.68 -2.93
N ALA A 50 -6.75 11.74 -2.77
CA ALA A 50 -6.87 10.66 -1.78
C ALA A 50 -6.94 11.24 -0.35
N GLU A 51 -6.08 12.19 -0.01
CA GLU A 51 -6.12 12.89 1.28
C GLU A 51 -7.42 13.69 1.49
N LEU A 52 -8.00 14.21 0.41
CA LEU A 52 -9.31 14.86 0.42
C LEU A 52 -10.50 13.88 0.43
N ARG A 53 -10.25 12.58 0.60
CA ARG A 53 -11.26 11.51 0.62
C ARG A 53 -12.06 11.39 -0.69
N GLN A 54 -11.40 11.57 -1.80
CA GLN A 54 -11.95 11.45 -3.15
C GLN A 54 -11.25 10.31 -3.92
N PRO A 55 -11.39 9.03 -3.49
CA PRO A 55 -10.62 7.93 -4.05
C PRO A 55 -10.94 7.62 -5.52
N ALA A 56 -12.14 7.93 -6.01
CA ALA A 56 -12.50 7.70 -7.40
C ALA A 56 -11.78 8.66 -8.35
N GLU A 57 -11.69 9.95 -7.99
CA GLU A 57 -10.95 10.95 -8.75
C GLU A 57 -9.43 10.76 -8.61
N ALA A 58 -8.96 10.27 -7.44
CA ALA A 58 -7.58 9.88 -7.24
C ALA A 58 -7.20 8.75 -8.19
N LEU A 59 -8.01 7.68 -8.26
CA LEU A 59 -7.83 6.55 -9.18
C LEU A 59 -7.71 7.02 -10.63
N ALA A 60 -8.62 7.90 -11.09
CA ALA A 60 -8.57 8.45 -12.45
C ALA A 60 -7.27 9.24 -12.71
N SER A 61 -6.71 9.91 -11.69
CA SER A 61 -5.44 10.64 -11.80
C SER A 61 -4.26 9.69 -11.90
N TYR A 62 -4.24 8.61 -11.11
CA TYR A 62 -3.20 7.56 -11.20
C TYR A 62 -3.25 6.83 -12.54
N ASP A 63 -4.44 6.54 -13.06
CA ASP A 63 -4.61 5.96 -14.39
C ASP A 63 -3.99 6.86 -15.49
N LYS A 64 -4.12 8.19 -15.37
CA LYS A 64 -3.48 9.15 -16.28
C LYS A 64 -1.94 9.15 -16.12
N ALA A 65 -1.44 9.16 -14.88
CA ALA A 65 0.00 9.06 -14.63
C ALA A 65 0.60 7.79 -15.25
N LEU A 66 -0.07 6.65 -15.10
CA LEU A 66 0.37 5.36 -15.59
C LEU A 66 0.21 5.20 -17.10
N ALA A 67 -0.74 5.87 -17.73
CA ALA A 67 -0.85 5.94 -19.20
C ALA A 67 0.32 6.71 -19.81
N ILE A 68 0.88 7.71 -19.11
CA ILE A 68 2.03 8.50 -19.52
C ILE A 68 3.33 7.74 -19.22
N ARG A 69 3.43 7.19 -18.00
CA ARG A 69 4.62 6.47 -17.51
C ARG A 69 4.23 5.13 -16.88
N PRO A 70 4.19 4.05 -17.68
CA PRO A 70 3.78 2.71 -17.22
C PRO A 70 4.69 2.08 -16.16
N ASP A 71 5.94 2.52 -16.05
CA ASP A 71 6.95 2.05 -15.10
C ASP A 71 7.04 2.92 -13.81
N TYR A 72 5.96 3.60 -13.46
CA TYR A 72 5.90 4.43 -12.26
C TYR A 72 5.39 3.62 -11.06
N ALA A 73 6.31 2.99 -10.32
CA ALA A 73 5.98 2.11 -9.19
C ALA A 73 5.08 2.80 -8.14
N ASP A 74 5.40 4.04 -7.75
CA ASP A 74 4.60 4.78 -6.74
C ASP A 74 3.17 5.00 -7.22
N ALA A 75 2.97 5.30 -8.50
CA ALA A 75 1.63 5.50 -9.06
C ALA A 75 0.84 4.18 -9.07
N TRP A 76 1.47 3.03 -9.31
CA TRP A 76 0.85 1.72 -9.19
C TRP A 76 0.43 1.43 -7.74
N ASN A 77 1.29 1.68 -6.76
CA ASN A 77 0.99 1.47 -5.35
C ASN A 77 -0.12 2.41 -4.86
N ASN A 78 -0.07 3.69 -5.24
CA ASN A 78 -1.13 4.66 -4.92
C ASN A 78 -2.47 4.29 -5.57
N ARG A 79 -2.44 3.77 -6.81
CA ARG A 79 -3.62 3.23 -7.48
C ARG A 79 -4.21 2.05 -6.71
N GLY A 80 -3.35 1.13 -6.25
CA GLY A 80 -3.73 0.00 -5.41
C GLY A 80 -4.44 0.48 -4.14
N TRP A 81 -3.87 1.45 -3.44
CA TRP A 81 -4.48 2.03 -2.25
C TRP A 81 -5.86 2.66 -2.53
N ALA A 82 -6.00 3.43 -3.60
CA ALA A 82 -7.30 4.01 -3.98
C ALA A 82 -8.35 2.92 -4.28
N LEU A 83 -7.93 1.80 -4.87
CA LEU A 83 -8.80 0.66 -5.13
C LEU A 83 -9.23 -0.06 -3.83
N VAL A 84 -8.33 -0.18 -2.84
CA VAL A 84 -8.68 -0.68 -1.49
C VAL A 84 -9.77 0.19 -0.85
N GLU A 85 -9.63 1.51 -0.89
CA GLU A 85 -10.63 2.46 -0.39
C GLU A 85 -11.99 2.30 -1.12
N LEU A 86 -11.97 1.92 -2.39
CA LEU A 86 -13.15 1.65 -3.21
C LEU A 86 -13.68 0.22 -3.07
N ARG A 87 -13.08 -0.63 -2.23
CA ARG A 87 -13.43 -2.06 -2.05
C ARG A 87 -13.30 -2.89 -3.33
N ARG A 88 -12.36 -2.53 -4.17
CA ARG A 88 -12.01 -3.22 -5.41
C ARG A 88 -10.74 -4.05 -5.20
N ASP A 89 -10.81 -4.95 -4.22
CA ASP A 89 -9.66 -5.63 -3.61
C ASP A 89 -8.84 -6.44 -4.63
N ALA A 90 -9.48 -7.14 -5.59
CA ALA A 90 -8.77 -7.88 -6.64
C ALA A 90 -7.96 -6.96 -7.58
N GLU A 91 -8.52 -5.81 -7.96
CA GLU A 91 -7.81 -4.84 -8.80
C GLU A 91 -6.71 -4.11 -8.03
N ALA A 92 -6.85 -3.99 -6.70
CA ALA A 92 -5.79 -3.49 -5.85
C ALA A 92 -4.58 -4.44 -5.86
N VAL A 93 -4.81 -5.75 -5.71
CA VAL A 93 -3.74 -6.78 -5.83
C VAL A 93 -3.03 -6.67 -7.18
N ASP A 94 -3.77 -6.59 -8.30
CA ASP A 94 -3.17 -6.42 -9.64
C ASP A 94 -2.30 -5.15 -9.73
N SER A 95 -2.70 -4.08 -9.05
CA SER A 95 -1.92 -2.82 -9.05
C SER A 95 -0.64 -2.97 -8.24
N TYR A 96 -0.71 -3.58 -7.05
CA TYR A 96 0.48 -3.88 -6.24
C TYR A 96 1.43 -4.84 -6.96
N ASP A 97 0.92 -5.85 -7.69
CA ASP A 97 1.75 -6.74 -8.51
C ASP A 97 2.58 -5.97 -9.53
N LYS A 98 1.99 -4.99 -10.21
CA LYS A 98 2.70 -4.14 -11.17
C LYS A 98 3.71 -3.22 -10.51
N GLY A 99 3.35 -2.61 -9.38
CA GLY A 99 4.28 -1.79 -8.59
C GLY A 99 5.48 -2.59 -8.10
N LEU A 100 5.24 -3.77 -7.56
CA LEU A 100 6.26 -4.68 -7.04
C LEU A 100 7.13 -5.33 -8.13
N ALA A 101 6.63 -5.48 -9.35
CA ALA A 101 7.44 -5.90 -10.49
C ALA A 101 8.48 -4.82 -10.88
N ILE A 102 8.21 -3.55 -10.60
CA ILE A 102 9.11 -2.42 -10.84
C ILE A 102 10.02 -2.18 -9.63
N ASN A 103 9.44 -2.15 -8.43
CA ASN A 103 10.16 -1.96 -7.16
C ASN A 103 9.88 -3.14 -6.20
N PRO A 104 10.64 -4.23 -6.28
CA PRO A 104 10.46 -5.42 -5.46
C PRO A 104 10.83 -5.22 -3.99
N ASP A 105 11.52 -4.14 -3.63
CA ASP A 105 12.00 -3.86 -2.28
C ASP A 105 11.04 -2.98 -1.44
N ASP A 106 9.79 -2.83 -1.89
CA ASP A 106 8.76 -2.12 -1.14
C ASP A 106 8.03 -3.04 -0.16
N ALA A 107 8.51 -3.06 1.10
CA ALA A 107 7.92 -3.85 2.17
C ALA A 107 6.44 -3.51 2.42
N SER A 108 6.06 -2.23 2.31
CA SER A 108 4.69 -1.76 2.53
C SER A 108 3.75 -2.27 1.45
N ALA A 109 4.18 -2.22 0.19
CA ALA A 109 3.40 -2.75 -0.93
C ALA A 109 3.19 -4.28 -0.79
N TRP A 110 4.23 -5.04 -0.41
CA TRP A 110 4.11 -6.47 -0.12
C TRP A 110 3.14 -6.73 1.02
N PHE A 111 3.21 -5.97 2.10
CA PHE A 111 2.31 -6.12 3.25
C PHE A 111 0.84 -5.88 2.84
N ILE A 112 0.54 -4.77 2.15
CA ILE A 112 -0.84 -4.44 1.76
C ILE A 112 -1.37 -5.47 0.75
N ARG A 113 -0.57 -5.87 -0.24
CA ARG A 113 -0.92 -6.96 -1.15
C ARG A 113 -1.31 -8.24 -0.40
N GLY A 114 -0.54 -8.61 0.61
CA GLY A 114 -0.83 -9.78 1.46
C GLY A 114 -2.14 -9.62 2.23
N ALA A 115 -2.43 -8.44 2.76
CA ALA A 115 -3.67 -8.15 3.47
C ALA A 115 -4.89 -8.29 2.55
N GLU A 116 -4.83 -7.73 1.34
CA GLU A 116 -5.90 -7.83 0.35
C GLU A 116 -6.13 -9.28 -0.12
N LEU A 117 -5.05 -10.05 -0.32
CA LEU A 117 -5.14 -11.48 -0.62
C LEU A 117 -5.79 -12.27 0.52
N GLY A 118 -5.52 -11.90 1.77
CA GLY A 118 -6.22 -12.46 2.94
C GLY A 118 -7.73 -12.17 2.90
N ILE A 119 -8.13 -10.94 2.59
CA ILE A 119 -9.53 -10.54 2.43
C ILE A 119 -10.21 -11.34 1.30
N LEU A 120 -9.48 -11.61 0.23
CA LEU A 120 -9.96 -12.43 -0.90
C LEU A 120 -9.98 -13.94 -0.63
N GLY A 121 -9.60 -14.39 0.58
CA GLY A 121 -9.57 -15.80 0.95
C GLY A 121 -8.44 -16.60 0.28
N GLN A 122 -7.32 -15.95 0.01
CA GLN A 122 -6.13 -16.53 -0.63
C GLN A 122 -4.94 -16.59 0.36
N PRO A 123 -5.04 -17.36 1.47
CA PRO A 123 -4.06 -17.31 2.55
C PRO A 123 -2.66 -17.79 2.17
N SER A 124 -2.53 -18.67 1.17
CA SER A 124 -1.21 -19.12 0.70
C SER A 124 -0.42 -18.01 0.01
N GLU A 125 -1.09 -17.22 -0.82
CA GLU A 125 -0.50 -16.10 -1.55
C GLU A 125 -0.26 -14.91 -0.61
N ALA A 126 -1.19 -14.70 0.35
CA ALA A 126 -1.02 -13.74 1.43
C ALA A 126 0.25 -14.04 2.26
N LEU A 127 0.44 -15.31 2.66
CA LEU A 127 1.63 -15.76 3.39
C LEU A 127 2.92 -15.45 2.62
N ALA A 128 2.97 -15.74 1.32
CA ALA A 128 4.13 -15.44 0.49
C ALA A 128 4.44 -13.93 0.43
N SER A 129 3.39 -13.09 0.41
CA SER A 129 3.55 -11.63 0.44
C SER A 129 4.08 -11.14 1.78
N PHE A 130 3.57 -11.66 2.90
CA PHE A 130 4.08 -11.32 4.24
C PHE A 130 5.52 -11.81 4.44
N ASP A 131 5.89 -12.99 3.90
CA ASP A 131 7.28 -13.46 3.93
C ASP A 131 8.22 -12.49 3.21
N LYS A 132 7.79 -11.90 2.08
CA LYS A 132 8.56 -10.86 1.37
C LYS A 132 8.67 -9.58 2.17
N ALA A 133 7.56 -9.08 2.73
CA ALA A 133 7.56 -7.88 3.58
C ALA A 133 8.51 -8.04 4.77
N ILE A 134 8.48 -9.18 5.46
CA ILE A 134 9.35 -9.50 6.60
C ILE A 134 10.82 -9.64 6.19
N ALA A 135 11.10 -10.20 5.01
CA ALA A 135 12.46 -10.31 4.51
C ALA A 135 13.10 -8.94 4.29
N ILE A 136 12.31 -7.93 3.88
CA ILE A 136 12.75 -6.55 3.68
C ILE A 136 12.78 -5.78 5.01
N ASN A 137 11.73 -5.90 5.83
CA ASN A 137 11.63 -5.26 7.13
C ASN A 137 11.31 -6.31 8.23
N PRO A 138 12.32 -6.93 8.85
CA PRO A 138 12.14 -7.98 9.84
C PRO A 138 11.59 -7.50 11.19
N ASP A 139 11.57 -6.18 11.43
CA ASP A 139 11.09 -5.57 12.69
C ASP A 139 9.66 -5.05 12.59
N ASP A 140 8.91 -5.45 11.54
CA ASP A 140 7.49 -5.12 11.41
C ASP A 140 6.61 -6.12 12.16
N ALA A 141 6.15 -5.74 13.35
CA ALA A 141 5.25 -6.56 14.17
C ALA A 141 3.90 -6.85 13.48
N TYR A 142 3.42 -5.94 12.62
CA TYR A 142 2.18 -6.15 11.87
C TYR A 142 2.36 -7.25 10.82
N ALA A 143 3.44 -7.21 10.06
CA ALA A 143 3.74 -8.24 9.06
C ALA A 143 3.86 -9.64 9.71
N TRP A 144 4.53 -9.76 10.86
CA TRP A 144 4.60 -11.00 11.63
C TRP A 144 3.22 -11.46 12.12
N ASN A 145 2.36 -10.55 12.61
CA ASN A 145 1.00 -10.92 13.02
C ASN A 145 0.18 -11.45 11.86
N PHE A 146 0.15 -10.73 10.74
CA PHE A 146 -0.65 -11.13 9.57
C PHE A 146 -0.12 -12.40 8.90
N ARG A 147 1.21 -12.62 8.92
CA ARG A 147 1.80 -13.92 8.59
C ARG A 147 1.23 -15.04 9.47
N GLY A 148 1.14 -14.81 10.79
CA GLY A 148 0.55 -15.73 11.74
C GLY A 148 -0.92 -16.02 11.45
N VAL A 149 -1.69 -15.00 11.06
CA VAL A 149 -3.11 -15.15 10.66
C VAL A 149 -3.22 -16.04 9.42
N ALA A 150 -2.45 -15.76 8.38
CA ALA A 150 -2.46 -16.59 7.16
C ALA A 150 -2.08 -18.04 7.43
N LEU A 151 -1.08 -18.30 8.29
CA LEU A 151 -0.68 -19.63 8.72
C LEU A 151 -1.78 -20.33 9.54
N HIS A 152 -2.48 -19.58 10.40
CA HIS A 152 -3.60 -20.13 11.15
C HIS A 152 -4.75 -20.57 10.24
N GLU A 153 -5.08 -19.79 9.22
CA GLU A 153 -6.09 -20.12 8.21
C GLU A 153 -5.70 -21.38 7.40
N LEU A 154 -4.40 -21.55 7.16
CA LEU A 154 -3.85 -22.75 6.51
C LEU A 154 -3.76 -23.97 7.43
N GLY A 155 -4.17 -23.87 8.71
CA GLY A 155 -4.05 -24.93 9.69
C GLY A 155 -2.62 -25.20 10.19
N ARG A 156 -1.66 -24.34 9.85
CA ARG A 156 -0.25 -24.44 10.22
C ARG A 156 0.00 -23.77 11.58
N TYR A 157 -0.70 -24.29 12.60
CA TYR A 157 -0.80 -23.62 13.91
C TYR A 157 0.53 -23.44 14.63
N SER A 158 1.47 -24.40 14.53
CA SER A 158 2.80 -24.27 15.16
C SER A 158 3.60 -23.09 14.58
N GLU A 159 3.53 -22.91 13.28
CA GLU A 159 4.21 -21.82 12.59
C GLU A 159 3.51 -20.47 12.83
N ALA A 160 2.17 -20.48 12.96
CA ALA A 160 1.40 -19.32 13.37
C ALA A 160 1.83 -18.82 14.76
N VAL A 161 1.96 -19.75 15.75
CA VAL A 161 2.45 -19.43 17.10
C VAL A 161 3.85 -18.77 17.04
N ALA A 162 4.77 -19.36 16.27
CA ALA A 162 6.11 -18.79 16.11
C ALA A 162 6.09 -17.36 15.51
N SER A 163 5.19 -17.12 14.56
CA SER A 163 5.02 -15.78 13.96
C SER A 163 4.45 -14.77 14.99
N TYR A 164 3.46 -15.18 15.77
CA TYR A 164 2.90 -14.35 16.84
C TYR A 164 3.93 -14.06 17.94
N ASP A 165 4.80 -15.03 18.27
CA ASP A 165 5.88 -14.85 19.24
C ASP A 165 6.88 -13.78 18.76
N ARG A 166 7.19 -13.77 17.46
CA ARG A 166 8.04 -12.73 16.87
C ARG A 166 7.35 -11.36 16.94
N ALA A 167 6.08 -11.25 16.57
CA ALA A 167 5.32 -10.00 16.67
C ALA A 167 5.29 -9.46 18.11
N ILE A 168 5.06 -10.33 19.12
CA ILE A 168 5.06 -9.97 20.54
C ILE A 168 6.45 -9.55 21.02
N ALA A 169 7.52 -10.19 20.53
CA ALA A 169 8.89 -9.82 20.87
C ALA A 169 9.24 -8.42 20.36
N ILE A 170 8.74 -8.03 19.18
CA ILE A 170 8.94 -6.69 18.59
C ILE A 170 8.05 -5.66 19.31
N ASN A 171 6.77 -5.97 19.51
CA ASN A 171 5.82 -5.11 20.20
C ASN A 171 5.13 -5.86 21.35
N PRO A 172 5.66 -5.79 22.59
CA PRO A 172 5.09 -6.48 23.75
C PRO A 172 3.67 -6.03 24.12
N ASP A 173 3.24 -4.85 23.71
CA ASP A 173 1.92 -4.30 24.01
C ASP A 173 0.84 -4.65 22.99
N TYR A 174 1.18 -5.46 21.97
CA TYR A 174 0.25 -5.86 20.91
C TYR A 174 -0.73 -6.93 21.42
N THR A 175 -1.79 -6.48 22.08
CA THR A 175 -2.76 -7.33 22.80
C THR A 175 -3.48 -8.32 21.87
N GLU A 176 -3.86 -7.91 20.66
CA GLU A 176 -4.54 -8.75 19.69
C GLU A 176 -3.71 -9.99 19.31
N VAL A 177 -2.41 -9.81 19.11
CA VAL A 177 -1.49 -10.90 18.77
C VAL A 177 -1.41 -11.94 19.88
N LYS A 178 -1.44 -11.51 21.15
CA LYS A 178 -1.48 -12.43 22.29
C LYS A 178 -2.75 -13.30 22.29
N LEU A 179 -3.88 -12.73 21.88
CA LEU A 179 -5.12 -13.46 21.72
C LEU A 179 -5.04 -14.46 20.56
N ASN A 180 -4.56 -14.02 19.40
CA ASN A 180 -4.39 -14.87 18.21
C ASN A 180 -3.46 -16.05 18.52
N ARG A 181 -2.33 -15.78 19.20
CA ARG A 181 -1.41 -16.83 19.68
C ARG A 181 -2.12 -17.86 20.56
N LYS A 182 -2.91 -17.41 21.54
CA LYS A 182 -3.66 -18.29 22.45
C LYS A 182 -4.66 -19.17 21.69
N LEU A 183 -5.31 -18.63 20.67
CA LEU A 183 -6.24 -19.37 19.82
C LEU A 183 -5.50 -20.44 18.99
N ALA A 184 -4.35 -20.10 18.40
CA ALA A 184 -3.54 -21.05 17.66
C ALA A 184 -3.02 -22.20 18.53
N LEU A 185 -2.55 -21.92 19.76
CA LEU A 185 -2.12 -22.94 20.73
C LEU A 185 -3.23 -23.95 21.05
N LYS A 186 -4.49 -23.52 21.18
CA LYS A 186 -5.63 -24.42 21.43
C LYS A 186 -5.96 -25.35 20.26
N LYS A 187 -5.50 -25.02 19.05
CA LYS A 187 -5.72 -25.82 17.86
C LYS A 187 -4.60 -26.84 17.61
N GLN A 188 -3.50 -26.76 18.34
CA GLN A 188 -2.40 -27.74 18.28
C GLN A 188 -2.67 -29.02 19.07
N THR A 189 -3.60 -28.95 20.04
CA THR A 189 -4.05 -30.07 20.87
C THR A 189 -5.26 -30.77 20.26
#